data_599a592e49597b555a04fac92d84b023
#
_entry.id   599a592e49597b555a04fac92d84b023
#
_cell.length_a   1.000
_cell.length_b   1.000
_cell.length_c   1.000
_cell.angle_alpha   90.00
_cell.angle_beta   90.00
_cell.angle_gamma   90.00
#
_symmetry.space_group_name_H-M   'P 1'
#
loop_
_entity.id
_entity.type
_entity.pdbx_description
1 polymer ?
#
loop_
_entity_poly.entity_id
_entity_poly.type
_entity_poly.pdbx_seq_one_letter_code
_entity_poly.pdbx_strand_id
1 'polypeptide(L)'
;MKVVFMGTPDFSVGTLEALVEAGYEITGVVTQPDKSKGRGKQMMPTPVKEAAEKHGLPVYQPRRVRDAEAIEEIRKMEPDVIVFVAFGQIIPKEILDMPKYGC
;
A
#
# COMPACT_ATOMS: atom_id res chain seq x y z
N MET A 1 12.80 -10.43 5.38
CA MET A 1 11.34 -10.62 5.21
C MET A 1 10.79 -9.48 4.35
N LYS A 2 10.11 -9.83 3.27
CA LYS A 2 9.54 -8.82 2.37
C LYS A 2 8.14 -8.45 2.83
N VAL A 3 7.91 -7.17 3.04
CA VAL A 3 6.64 -6.65 3.53
C VAL A 3 5.99 -5.78 2.46
N VAL A 4 4.71 -5.99 2.22
CA VAL A 4 3.89 -5.09 1.40
C VAL A 4 2.95 -4.37 2.37
N PHE A 5 2.96 -3.04 2.32
CA PHE A 5 2.11 -2.23 3.17
C PHE A 5 0.92 -1.72 2.36
N MET A 6 -0.28 -1.83 2.92
CA MET A 6 -1.50 -1.36 2.27
C MET A 6 -2.26 -0.45 3.22
N GLY A 7 -2.37 0.82 2.87
CA GLY A 7 -3.06 1.81 3.70
C GLY A 7 -3.31 3.10 2.95
N THR A 8 -4.11 3.98 3.52
CA THR A 8 -4.49 5.22 2.84
C THR A 8 -4.47 6.46 3.75
N PRO A 9 -5.14 6.49 4.92
CA PRO A 9 -5.28 7.71 5.71
C PRO A 9 -4.03 8.05 6.55
N ASP A 10 -4.06 9.23 7.15
CA ASP A 10 -2.96 9.75 7.97
C ASP A 10 -2.47 8.78 9.04
N PHE A 11 -3.40 8.15 9.74
CA PHE A 11 -3.01 7.27 10.84
C PHE A 11 -2.30 5.99 10.37
N SER A 12 -2.41 5.67 9.08
CA SER A 12 -1.67 4.55 8.51
C SER A 12 -0.18 4.85 8.36
N VAL A 13 0.16 6.14 8.26
CA VAL A 13 1.55 6.59 8.08
C VAL A 13 2.42 6.16 9.27
N GLY A 14 1.90 6.27 10.48
CA GLY A 14 2.64 5.87 11.67
C GLY A 14 3.08 4.40 11.63
N THR A 15 2.21 3.53 11.15
CA THR A 15 2.54 2.11 11.02
C THR A 15 3.61 1.89 9.95
N LEU A 16 3.50 2.59 8.81
CA LEU A 16 4.51 2.50 7.76
C LEU A 16 5.88 2.96 8.26
N GLU A 17 5.92 4.11 8.94
CA GLU A 17 7.16 4.64 9.51
C GLU A 17 7.79 3.67 10.51
N ALA A 18 6.96 3.03 11.34
CA ALA A 18 7.45 2.05 12.31
C ALA A 18 8.07 0.84 11.61
N LEU A 19 7.49 0.39 10.51
CA LEU A 19 8.04 -0.72 9.74
C LEU A 19 9.39 -0.37 9.11
N VAL A 20 9.50 0.86 8.60
CA VAL A 20 10.76 1.34 8.02
C VAL A 20 11.84 1.39 9.09
N GLU A 21 11.53 1.95 10.25
CA GLU A 21 12.48 2.07 11.36
C GLU A 21 12.92 0.70 11.90
N ALA A 22 12.03 -0.28 11.86
CA ALA A 22 12.33 -1.63 12.31
C ALA A 22 13.25 -2.39 11.36
N GLY A 23 13.53 -1.82 10.18
CA GLY A 23 14.44 -2.42 9.22
C GLY A 23 13.84 -3.47 8.31
N TYR A 24 12.52 -3.55 8.22
CA TYR A 24 11.90 -4.49 7.30
C TYR A 24 12.08 -4.04 5.85
N GLU A 25 12.24 -5.03 4.97
CA GLU A 25 12.32 -4.76 3.54
C GLU A 25 10.90 -4.55 3.00
N ILE A 26 10.53 -3.31 2.72
CA ILE A 26 9.22 -2.98 2.18
C ILE A 26 9.32 -3.00 0.66
N THR A 27 8.77 -4.03 0.04
CA THR A 27 8.87 -4.22 -1.40
C THR A 27 7.81 -3.47 -2.18
N GLY A 28 6.79 -2.97 -1.49
CA GLY A 28 5.77 -2.15 -2.12
C GLY A 28 4.84 -1.53 -1.11
N VAL A 29 4.33 -0.36 -1.46
CA VAL A 29 3.32 0.36 -0.68
C VAL A 29 2.12 0.53 -1.59
N VAL A 30 0.98 -0.05 -1.20
CA VAL A 30 -0.25 0.02 -1.95
C VAL A 30 -1.19 1.01 -1.26
N THR A 31 -1.66 2.00 -1.98
CA THR A 31 -2.55 3.01 -1.43
C THR A 31 -3.58 3.40 -2.48
N GLN A 32 -4.62 4.10 -2.07
CA GLN A 32 -5.67 4.54 -2.99
C GLN A 32 -5.12 5.55 -4.00
N PRO A 33 -5.75 5.64 -5.19
CA PRO A 33 -5.34 6.64 -6.17
C PRO A 33 -5.45 8.05 -5.61
N ASP A 34 -4.64 8.97 -6.16
CA ASP A 34 -4.72 10.37 -5.81
C ASP A 34 -6.13 10.88 -6.03
N LYS A 35 -6.58 11.77 -5.15
CA LYS A 35 -7.92 12.34 -5.23
C LYS A 35 -7.87 13.80 -5.58
N SER A 36 -8.83 14.23 -6.41
CA SER A 36 -9.03 15.63 -6.68
C SER A 36 -9.52 16.33 -5.41
N LYS A 37 -8.91 17.45 -5.05
CA LYS A 37 -9.27 18.21 -3.87
C LYS A 37 -9.55 19.67 -4.24
N GLY A 38 -10.69 20.16 -3.77
CA GLY A 38 -11.04 21.56 -3.93
C GLY A 38 -11.42 21.93 -5.35
N ARG A 39 -11.61 23.24 -5.57
CA ARG A 39 -12.07 23.79 -6.85
C ARG A 39 -11.00 23.79 -7.93
N GLY A 40 -9.75 23.71 -7.56
CA GLY A 40 -8.63 23.75 -8.49
C GLY A 40 -8.36 22.44 -9.19
N LYS A 41 -9.12 21.39 -8.88
CA LYS A 41 -8.95 20.04 -9.45
C LYS A 41 -7.54 19.51 -9.34
N GLN A 42 -6.80 19.95 -8.33
CA GLN A 42 -5.46 19.42 -8.09
C GLN A 42 -5.57 18.02 -7.50
N MET A 43 -4.78 17.13 -8.06
CA MET A 43 -4.70 15.78 -7.54
C MET A 43 -3.80 15.76 -6.32
N MET A 44 -4.34 15.31 -5.20
CA MET A 44 -3.57 15.23 -3.95
C MET A 44 -3.21 13.78 -3.66
N PRO A 45 -1.94 13.50 -3.39
CA PRO A 45 -1.55 12.14 -3.03
C PRO A 45 -2.09 11.80 -1.64
N THR A 46 -2.23 10.49 -1.37
CA THR A 46 -2.61 10.05 -0.03
C THR A 46 -1.44 10.31 0.92
N PRO A 47 -1.70 10.45 2.22
CA PRO A 47 -0.60 10.58 3.20
C PRO A 47 0.37 9.42 3.15
N VAL A 48 -0.13 8.21 2.91
CA VAL A 48 0.72 7.03 2.80
C VAL A 48 1.64 7.12 1.58
N LYS A 49 1.14 7.63 0.45
CA LYS A 49 1.97 7.83 -0.73
C LYS A 49 3.10 8.81 -0.45
N GLU A 50 2.79 9.93 0.20
CA GLU A 50 3.80 10.93 0.54
C GLU A 50 4.89 10.34 1.45
N ALA A 51 4.49 9.57 2.45
CA ALA A 51 5.43 8.93 3.36
C ALA A 51 6.31 7.92 2.62
N ALA A 52 5.72 7.11 1.73
CA ALA A 52 6.47 6.13 0.96
C ALA A 52 7.49 6.79 0.04
N GLU A 53 7.10 7.87 -0.62
CA GLU A 53 8.01 8.61 -1.49
C GLU A 53 9.17 9.22 -0.71
N LYS A 54 8.89 9.70 0.49
CA LYS A 54 9.91 10.25 1.38
C LYS A 54 10.99 9.23 1.70
N HIS A 55 10.61 7.96 1.83
CA HIS A 55 11.54 6.89 2.12
C HIS A 55 12.05 6.16 0.89
N GLY A 56 11.70 6.62 -0.31
CA GLY A 56 12.13 6.01 -1.56
C GLY A 56 11.50 4.64 -1.83
N LEU A 57 10.33 4.38 -1.29
CA LEU A 57 9.65 3.09 -1.45
C LEU A 57 8.79 3.06 -2.71
N PRO A 58 8.67 1.90 -3.37
CA PRO A 58 7.77 1.77 -4.52
C PRO A 58 6.32 1.97 -4.11
N VAL A 59 5.57 2.74 -4.88
CA VAL A 59 4.15 3.02 -4.62
C VAL A 59 3.30 2.47 -5.76
N TYR A 60 2.22 1.79 -5.41
CA TYR A 60 1.25 1.29 -6.37
C TYR A 60 -0.14 1.76 -5.97
N GLN A 61 -0.86 2.35 -6.90
CA GLN A 61 -2.16 2.97 -6.65
C GLN A 61 -3.24 2.38 -7.55
N PRO A 62 -3.65 1.13 -7.29
CA PRO A 62 -4.66 0.49 -8.14
C PRO A 62 -6.03 1.11 -7.91
N ARG A 63 -6.80 1.24 -8.98
CA ARG A 63 -8.18 1.68 -8.88
C ARG A 63 -9.00 0.70 -8.06
N ARG A 64 -8.81 -0.58 -8.35
CA ARG A 64 -9.48 -1.68 -7.65
C ARG A 64 -8.46 -2.77 -7.41
N VAL A 65 -8.15 -2.99 -6.16
CA VAL A 65 -7.16 -4.00 -5.78
C VAL A 65 -7.62 -5.42 -6.13
N ARG A 66 -8.92 -5.61 -6.33
CA ARG A 66 -9.49 -6.91 -6.72
C ARG A 66 -9.32 -7.25 -8.20
N ASP A 67 -8.89 -6.30 -9.02
CA ASP A 67 -8.66 -6.55 -10.44
C ASP A 67 -7.47 -7.50 -10.61
N ALA A 68 -7.54 -8.36 -11.64
CA ALA A 68 -6.48 -9.33 -11.90
C ALA A 68 -5.11 -8.66 -12.08
N GLU A 69 -5.08 -7.51 -12.73
CA GLU A 69 -3.85 -6.75 -12.93
C GLU A 69 -3.25 -6.31 -11.60
N ALA A 70 -4.10 -5.82 -10.67
CA ALA A 70 -3.62 -5.39 -9.36
C ALA A 70 -3.09 -6.57 -8.56
N ILE A 71 -3.78 -7.69 -8.61
CA ILE A 71 -3.36 -8.91 -7.91
C ILE A 71 -1.99 -9.35 -8.42
N GLU A 72 -1.76 -9.31 -9.73
CA GLU A 72 -0.48 -9.69 -10.30
C GLU A 72 0.65 -8.72 -9.90
N GLU A 73 0.36 -7.42 -9.87
CA GLU A 73 1.35 -6.43 -9.45
C GLU A 73 1.79 -6.67 -8.00
N ILE A 74 0.83 -6.97 -7.13
CA ILE A 74 1.14 -7.26 -5.73
C ILE A 74 1.91 -8.58 -5.61
N ARG A 75 1.57 -9.56 -6.44
CA ARG A 75 2.29 -10.84 -6.46
C ARG A 75 3.76 -10.64 -6.84
N LYS A 76 4.04 -9.73 -7.76
CA LYS A 76 5.41 -9.41 -8.17
C LYS A 76 6.24 -8.80 -7.05
N MET A 77 5.59 -8.24 -6.04
CA MET A 77 6.26 -7.71 -4.86
C MET A 77 6.74 -8.81 -3.92
N GLU A 78 6.32 -10.06 -4.17
CA GLU A 78 6.70 -11.24 -3.41
C GLU A 78 6.53 -11.08 -1.89
N PRO A 79 5.31 -10.73 -1.43
CA PRO A 79 5.12 -10.45 -0.01
C PRO A 79 5.28 -11.70 0.85
N ASP A 80 6.11 -11.61 1.88
CA ASP A 80 6.14 -12.60 2.95
C ASP A 80 5.03 -12.28 3.95
N VAL A 81 4.75 -10.99 4.14
CA VAL A 81 3.68 -10.49 4.99
C VAL A 81 3.06 -9.28 4.33
N ILE A 82 1.74 -9.15 4.43
CA ILE A 82 1.04 -7.94 4.01
C ILE A 82 0.43 -7.30 5.25
N VAL A 83 0.72 -6.02 5.44
CA VAL A 83 0.19 -5.25 6.57
C VAL A 83 -0.90 -4.32 6.04
N PHE A 84 -2.13 -4.49 6.52
CA PHE A 84 -3.28 -3.66 6.15
C PHE A 84 -3.61 -2.68 7.26
N VAL A 85 -3.70 -1.40 6.93
CA VAL A 85 -4.16 -0.39 7.87
C VAL A 85 -5.09 0.55 7.12
N ALA A 86 -6.40 0.34 7.25
CA ALA A 86 -7.43 1.21 6.67
C ALA A 86 -7.19 1.49 5.18
N PHE A 87 -7.07 0.44 4.38
CA PHE A 87 -6.82 0.59 2.95
C PHE A 87 -8.00 1.24 2.21
N GLY A 88 -9.22 0.91 2.58
CA GLY A 88 -10.41 1.53 2.01
C GLY A 88 -11.02 0.81 0.81
N GLN A 89 -10.49 -0.34 0.45
CA GLN A 89 -11.06 -1.19 -0.60
C GLN A 89 -11.25 -2.61 -0.06
N ILE A 90 -12.15 -3.35 -0.70
CA ILE A 90 -12.37 -4.75 -0.35
C ILE A 90 -11.16 -5.56 -0.83
N ILE A 91 -10.58 -6.35 0.07
CA ILE A 91 -9.40 -7.16 -0.25
C ILE A 91 -9.86 -8.53 -0.73
N PRO A 92 -9.51 -8.94 -1.95
CA PRO A 92 -9.90 -10.27 -2.44
C PRO A 92 -9.10 -11.37 -1.76
N LYS A 93 -9.68 -12.56 -1.74
CA LYS A 93 -9.06 -13.71 -1.10
C LYS A 93 -7.68 -14.03 -1.67
N GLU A 94 -7.49 -13.82 -2.98
CA GLU A 94 -6.22 -14.07 -3.64
C GLU A 94 -5.08 -13.29 -2.99
N ILE A 95 -5.37 -12.06 -2.56
CA ILE A 95 -4.38 -11.22 -1.87
C ILE A 95 -4.20 -11.68 -0.43
N LEU A 96 -5.30 -12.04 0.24
CA LEU A 96 -5.23 -12.51 1.63
C LEU A 96 -4.41 -13.79 1.75
N ASP A 97 -4.49 -14.66 0.75
CA ASP A 97 -3.79 -15.96 0.75
C ASP A 97 -2.38 -15.88 0.16
N MET A 98 -2.02 -14.76 -0.44
CA MET A 98 -0.76 -14.59 -1.15
C MET A 98 0.48 -14.60 -0.24
N PRO A 99 0.47 -13.90 0.91
CA PRO A 99 1.67 -13.80 1.72
C PRO A 99 2.04 -15.15 2.36
N LYS A 100 3.33 -15.42 2.39
CA LYS A 100 3.84 -16.65 2.97
C LYS A 100 3.49 -16.78 4.46
N TYR A 101 3.49 -15.67 5.18
CA TYR A 101 3.23 -15.66 6.63
C TYR A 101 1.92 -14.96 7.01
N GLY A 102 1.09 -14.62 6.02
CA GLY A 102 -0.22 -14.04 6.26
C GLY A 102 -0.26 -12.52 6.23
N CYS A 103 -1.42 -12.02 6.59
CA CYS A 103 -1.70 -10.58 6.57
C CYS A 103 -1.84 -10.02 7.97
#